data_be49fa2bb75629582685659f6c532d77
#
_entry.id   be49fa2bb75629582685659f6c532d77
#
_cell.length_a   1.000
_cell.length_b   1.000
_cell.length_c   1.000
_cell.angle_alpha   90.00
_cell.angle_beta   90.00
_cell.angle_gamma   90.00
#
_symmetry.space_group_name_H-M   'P 1'
#
loop_
_entity.id
_entity.type
_entity.pdbx_description
1 polymer ?
#
loop_
_entity_poly.entity_id
_entity_poly.type
_entity_poly.pdbx_seq_one_letter_code
_entity_poly.pdbx_strand_id
1 'polypeptide(L)'
;MKAVVTGGAGFIGAATVKCLLEKGHEVWAVVRPDSPRLSNLWHQVPEELRPGLQVISLDVRNLAQEDFRKYCPLADVWLHTSWGGPGSDNRKKRDMQQSNIQDSLAAVRAAAWIGCRRFVFTGSQAEYGICYETMGEDTPCNPVSEYGKAKLEFANQAEKLCRQLSMDYVHARLFSVYGPGDHPWTLIQSCLRTWQEGGEMELGECSQWWNFLYIKDAAKGLAVLLEKG
;
A
#
# COMPACT_ATOMS: atom_id res chain seq x y z
N MET A 1 -3.28 19.54 1.46
CA MET A 1 -4.38 18.65 1.03
C MET A 1 -4.78 17.74 2.17
N LYS A 2 -5.99 17.19 2.08
CA LYS A 2 -6.52 16.16 3.00
C LYS A 2 -6.40 14.80 2.33
N ALA A 3 -5.67 13.88 2.95
CA ALA A 3 -5.42 12.55 2.39
C ALA A 3 -5.95 11.44 3.30
N VAL A 4 -6.65 10.47 2.73
CA VAL A 4 -6.97 9.21 3.42
C VAL A 4 -5.96 8.15 3.04
N VAL A 5 -5.43 7.41 4.02
CA VAL A 5 -4.48 6.31 3.80
C VAL A 5 -5.03 5.05 4.45
N THR A 6 -5.53 4.10 3.65
CA THR A 6 -5.89 2.76 4.16
C THR A 6 -4.64 1.91 4.32
N GLY A 7 -4.59 1.11 5.38
CA GLY A 7 -3.36 0.39 5.75
C GLY A 7 -2.31 1.32 6.38
N GLY A 8 -2.74 2.45 6.99
CA GLY A 8 -1.89 3.51 7.51
C GLY A 8 -0.87 3.08 8.58
N ALA A 9 -1.06 1.96 9.26
CA ALA A 9 -0.07 1.39 10.19
C ALA A 9 0.84 0.32 9.55
N GLY A 10 0.61 -0.01 8.28
CA GLY A 10 1.46 -0.93 7.52
C GLY A 10 2.81 -0.33 7.17
N PHE A 11 3.73 -1.16 6.67
CA PHE A 11 5.09 -0.75 6.30
C PHE A 11 5.10 0.46 5.33
N ILE A 12 4.43 0.34 4.20
CA ILE A 12 4.35 1.40 3.19
C ILE A 12 3.43 2.54 3.65
N GLY A 13 2.27 2.19 4.25
CA GLY A 13 1.28 3.17 4.68
C GLY A 13 1.83 4.13 5.73
N ALA A 14 2.49 3.63 6.79
CA ALA A 14 3.02 4.47 7.87
C ALA A 14 4.13 5.41 7.38
N ALA A 15 5.01 4.93 6.51
CA ALA A 15 6.05 5.77 5.91
C ALA A 15 5.45 6.88 5.02
N THR A 16 4.38 6.57 4.27
CA THR A 16 3.70 7.57 3.44
C THR A 16 2.90 8.56 4.28
N VAL A 17 2.23 8.10 5.35
CA VAL A 17 1.58 8.99 6.34
C VAL A 17 2.58 10.00 6.88
N LYS A 18 3.75 9.53 7.36
CA LYS A 18 4.82 10.42 7.84
C LYS A 18 5.24 11.44 6.76
N CYS A 19 5.53 10.97 5.54
CA CYS A 19 5.96 11.83 4.45
C CYS A 19 4.93 12.92 4.11
N LEU A 20 3.63 12.59 4.13
CA LEU A 20 2.55 13.56 3.89
C LEU A 20 2.45 14.59 5.01
N LEU A 21 2.58 14.17 6.27
CA LEU A 21 2.59 15.07 7.43
C LEU A 21 3.80 16.03 7.41
N GLU A 22 5.00 15.53 7.07
CA GLU A 22 6.22 16.33 6.90
C GLU A 22 6.07 17.41 5.80
N LYS A 23 5.20 17.18 4.82
CA LYS A 23 4.84 18.13 3.77
C LYS A 23 3.69 19.08 4.16
N GLY A 24 3.21 19.02 5.41
CA GLY A 24 2.14 19.88 5.93
C GLY A 24 0.73 19.47 5.49
N HIS A 25 0.52 18.22 5.09
CA HIS A 25 -0.82 17.70 4.75
C HIS A 25 -1.55 17.18 5.98
N GLU A 26 -2.88 17.20 5.95
CA GLU A 26 -3.73 16.52 6.93
C GLU A 26 -3.97 15.07 6.46
N VAL A 27 -3.83 14.11 7.37
CA VAL A 27 -3.91 12.68 7.03
C VAL A 27 -4.90 11.94 7.93
N TRP A 28 -5.81 11.21 7.30
CA TRP A 28 -6.68 10.22 7.94
C TRP A 28 -6.11 8.82 7.68
N ALA A 29 -5.47 8.25 8.67
CA ALA A 29 -4.90 6.91 8.61
C ALA A 29 -5.94 5.87 9.04
N VAL A 30 -6.45 5.08 8.10
CA VAL A 30 -7.37 3.97 8.40
C VAL A 30 -6.55 2.77 8.82
N VAL A 31 -6.77 2.34 10.05
CA VAL A 31 -6.05 1.25 10.71
C VAL A 31 -7.07 0.24 11.22
N ARG A 32 -6.84 -1.04 10.95
CA ARG A 32 -7.69 -2.11 11.46
C ARG A 32 -7.73 -2.08 13.00
N PRO A 33 -8.90 -2.26 13.63
CA PRO A 33 -9.01 -2.45 15.07
C PRO A 33 -8.02 -3.51 15.57
N ASP A 34 -7.44 -3.31 16.72
CA ASP A 34 -6.44 -4.21 17.34
C ASP A 34 -5.25 -4.57 16.45
N SER A 35 -4.89 -3.67 15.53
CA SER A 35 -3.74 -3.88 14.68
C SER A 35 -2.44 -3.95 15.49
N PRO A 36 -1.69 -5.06 15.45
CA PRO A 36 -0.40 -5.16 16.14
C PRO A 36 0.63 -4.17 15.59
N ARG A 37 0.35 -3.53 14.46
CA ARG A 37 1.21 -2.54 13.80
C ARG A 37 0.87 -1.10 14.13
N LEU A 38 -0.13 -0.83 14.97
CA LEU A 38 -0.47 0.54 15.34
C LEU A 38 0.74 1.24 16.00
N SER A 39 1.52 0.51 16.80
CA SER A 39 2.77 1.02 17.38
C SER A 39 3.78 1.49 16.32
N ASN A 40 3.85 0.82 15.16
CA ASN A 40 4.72 1.23 14.06
C ASN A 40 4.37 2.63 13.52
N LEU A 41 3.08 2.96 13.42
CA LEU A 41 2.63 4.30 13.03
C LEU A 41 3.12 5.35 14.04
N TRP A 42 2.94 5.08 15.33
CA TRP A 42 3.37 6.00 16.39
C TRP A 42 4.89 6.15 16.53
N HIS A 43 5.66 5.09 16.23
CA HIS A 43 7.12 5.17 16.18
C HIS A 43 7.62 5.99 14.97
N GLN A 44 6.91 5.92 13.85
CA GLN A 44 7.32 6.65 12.64
C GLN A 44 6.88 8.11 12.62
N VAL A 45 5.74 8.45 13.26
CA VAL A 45 5.21 9.82 13.27
C VAL A 45 5.63 10.53 14.56
N PRO A 46 6.58 11.49 14.47
CA PRO A 46 7.01 12.30 15.61
C PRO A 46 5.85 13.10 16.23
N GLU A 47 5.96 13.45 17.50
CA GLU A 47 4.88 14.12 18.23
C GLU A 47 4.46 15.45 17.62
N GLU A 48 5.41 16.20 17.11
CA GLU A 48 5.18 17.49 16.43
C GLU A 48 4.34 17.41 15.16
N LEU A 49 4.31 16.23 14.53
CA LEU A 49 3.51 15.99 13.32
C LEU A 49 2.10 15.41 13.61
N ARG A 50 1.88 14.90 14.83
CA ARG A 50 0.60 14.25 15.19
C ARG A 50 -0.63 15.16 15.12
N PRO A 51 -0.56 16.47 15.32
CA PRO A 51 -1.73 17.34 15.12
C PRO A 51 -2.36 17.26 13.74
N GLY A 52 -1.58 16.94 12.72
CA GLY A 52 -2.08 16.72 11.34
C GLY A 52 -2.61 15.31 11.07
N LEU A 53 -2.54 14.38 12.05
CA LEU A 53 -2.90 12.97 11.90
C LEU A 53 -4.21 12.66 12.64
N GLN A 54 -5.17 12.08 11.91
CA GLN A 54 -6.37 11.45 12.45
C GLN A 54 -6.26 9.93 12.25
N VAL A 55 -6.39 9.14 13.30
CA VAL A 55 -6.40 7.67 13.19
C VAL A 55 -7.84 7.17 13.24
N ILE A 56 -8.28 6.49 12.18
CA ILE A 56 -9.59 5.86 12.08
C ILE A 56 -9.43 4.37 12.36
N SER A 57 -10.02 3.90 13.45
CA SER A 57 -10.07 2.48 13.79
C SER A 57 -11.19 1.80 13.00
N LEU A 58 -10.87 1.28 11.81
CA LEU A 58 -11.83 0.64 10.90
C LEU A 58 -11.15 -0.44 10.08
N ASP A 59 -11.79 -1.61 9.99
CA ASP A 59 -11.36 -2.65 9.05
C ASP A 59 -11.90 -2.32 7.64
N VAL A 60 -11.02 -2.35 6.64
CA VAL A 60 -11.41 -2.10 5.23
C VAL A 60 -12.50 -3.06 4.74
N ARG A 61 -12.60 -4.26 5.31
CA ARG A 61 -13.66 -5.23 5.03
C ARG A 61 -15.06 -4.71 5.35
N ASN A 62 -15.15 -3.75 6.26
CA ASN A 62 -16.42 -3.15 6.69
C ASN A 62 -16.76 -1.86 5.93
N LEU A 63 -15.90 -1.38 5.04
CA LEU A 63 -16.13 -0.13 4.31
C LEU A 63 -17.43 -0.13 3.47
N ALA A 64 -17.86 -1.30 3.00
CA ALA A 64 -19.09 -1.41 2.23
C ALA A 64 -20.37 -1.17 3.06
N GLN A 65 -20.30 -1.38 4.39
CA GLN A 65 -21.41 -1.22 5.33
C GLN A 65 -21.35 0.09 6.12
N GLU A 66 -20.22 0.82 6.06
CA GLU A 66 -19.98 2.02 6.86
C GLU A 66 -20.24 3.30 6.07
N ASP A 67 -20.88 4.28 6.71
CA ASP A 67 -20.84 5.65 6.23
C ASP A 67 -19.52 6.31 6.64
N PHE A 68 -18.55 6.24 5.74
CA PHE A 68 -17.20 6.74 5.99
C PHE A 68 -17.15 8.25 6.29
N ARG A 69 -18.17 9.04 5.89
CA ARG A 69 -18.27 10.48 6.21
C ARG A 69 -18.35 10.77 7.70
N LYS A 70 -18.77 9.80 8.51
CA LYS A 70 -18.74 9.92 9.99
C LYS A 70 -17.32 10.08 10.53
N TYR A 71 -16.33 9.51 9.83
CA TYR A 71 -14.93 9.55 10.23
C TYR A 71 -14.15 10.65 9.50
N CYS A 72 -14.44 10.84 8.23
CA CYS A 72 -13.82 11.82 7.36
C CYS A 72 -14.88 12.39 6.39
N PRO A 73 -15.43 13.58 6.65
CA PRO A 73 -16.53 14.11 5.84
C PRO A 73 -16.09 14.58 4.45
N LEU A 74 -14.80 14.94 4.29
CA LEU A 74 -14.23 15.41 3.03
C LEU A 74 -12.73 15.16 2.98
N ALA A 75 -12.25 14.62 1.86
CA ALA A 75 -10.82 14.51 1.57
C ALA A 75 -10.56 14.76 0.07
N ASP A 76 -9.31 15.16 -0.24
CA ASP A 76 -8.89 15.46 -1.61
C ASP A 76 -8.45 14.21 -2.37
N VAL A 77 -7.77 13.30 -1.66
CA VAL A 77 -7.12 12.13 -2.27
C VAL A 77 -7.18 10.92 -1.35
N TRP A 78 -7.09 9.72 -1.96
CA TRP A 78 -7.07 8.45 -1.25
C TRP A 78 -5.89 7.59 -1.70
N LEU A 79 -5.06 7.16 -0.75
CA LEU A 79 -4.04 6.14 -0.96
C LEU A 79 -4.52 4.80 -0.40
N HIS A 80 -4.58 3.80 -1.25
CA HIS A 80 -4.96 2.44 -0.85
C HIS A 80 -3.74 1.52 -0.79
N THR A 81 -3.25 1.25 0.44
CA THR A 81 -2.16 0.29 0.68
C THR A 81 -2.63 -0.97 1.42
N SER A 82 -3.90 -1.00 1.83
CA SER A 82 -4.45 -2.14 2.55
C SER A 82 -4.62 -3.33 1.63
N TRP A 83 -4.12 -4.49 2.08
CA TRP A 83 -4.30 -5.77 1.38
C TRP A 83 -4.15 -6.90 2.39
N GLY A 84 -5.13 -7.79 2.48
CA GLY A 84 -5.11 -8.93 3.39
C GLY A 84 -4.13 -10.02 2.94
N GLY A 85 -3.53 -10.73 3.90
CA GLY A 85 -2.71 -11.89 3.63
C GLY A 85 -1.38 -11.63 2.90
N PRO A 86 -0.49 -10.75 3.43
CA PRO A 86 0.78 -10.44 2.78
C PRO A 86 1.81 -11.58 2.84
N GLY A 87 1.63 -12.56 3.72
CA GLY A 87 2.55 -13.70 3.87
C GLY A 87 2.48 -14.69 2.69
N SER A 88 3.57 -15.42 2.46
CA SER A 88 3.74 -16.33 1.32
C SER A 88 2.59 -17.32 1.11
N ASP A 89 2.12 -17.95 2.18
CA ASP A 89 1.05 -18.95 2.10
C ASP A 89 -0.32 -18.33 1.76
N ASN A 90 -0.58 -17.14 2.28
CA ASN A 90 -1.82 -16.43 2.00
C ASN A 90 -1.90 -15.89 0.56
N ARG A 91 -0.74 -15.62 -0.07
CA ARG A 91 -0.67 -15.22 -1.48
C ARG A 91 -1.14 -16.30 -2.46
N LYS A 92 -1.23 -17.56 -2.01
CA LYS A 92 -1.73 -18.71 -2.79
C LYS A 92 -3.21 -18.97 -2.59
N LYS A 93 -3.84 -18.38 -1.54
CA LYS A 93 -5.24 -18.62 -1.18
C LYS A 93 -6.19 -17.78 -2.03
N ARG A 94 -6.78 -18.40 -3.05
CA ARG A 94 -7.65 -17.72 -4.01
C ARG A 94 -8.79 -16.94 -3.34
N ASP A 95 -9.54 -17.57 -2.44
CA ASP A 95 -10.71 -16.94 -1.81
C ASP A 95 -10.34 -15.69 -1.02
N MET A 96 -9.21 -15.74 -0.29
CA MET A 96 -8.70 -14.57 0.41
C MET A 96 -8.29 -13.46 -0.55
N GLN A 97 -7.66 -13.81 -1.66
CA GLN A 97 -7.25 -12.82 -2.65
C GLN A 97 -8.46 -12.23 -3.38
N GLN A 98 -9.49 -13.01 -3.64
CA GLN A 98 -10.74 -12.52 -4.22
C GLN A 98 -11.52 -11.59 -3.26
N SER A 99 -11.57 -11.89 -1.96
CA SER A 99 -12.20 -10.99 -1.00
C SER A 99 -11.51 -9.63 -0.93
N ASN A 100 -10.17 -9.58 -1.05
CA ASN A 100 -9.44 -8.33 -1.10
C ASN A 100 -9.89 -7.39 -2.24
N ILE A 101 -10.31 -7.95 -3.38
CA ILE A 101 -10.82 -7.16 -4.52
C ILE A 101 -12.09 -6.41 -4.09
N GLN A 102 -13.06 -7.12 -3.48
CA GLN A 102 -14.32 -6.52 -3.07
C GLN A 102 -14.13 -5.45 -1.98
N ASP A 103 -13.29 -5.74 -0.99
CA ASP A 103 -12.93 -4.81 0.08
C ASP A 103 -12.26 -3.53 -0.49
N SER A 104 -11.38 -3.70 -1.48
CA SER A 104 -10.70 -2.58 -2.13
C SER A 104 -11.62 -1.78 -3.04
N LEU A 105 -12.59 -2.40 -3.71
CA LEU A 105 -13.62 -1.68 -4.48
C LEU A 105 -14.55 -0.87 -3.57
N ALA A 106 -14.82 -1.34 -2.35
CA ALA A 106 -15.53 -0.54 -1.35
C ALA A 106 -14.74 0.72 -0.96
N ALA A 107 -13.40 0.63 -0.88
CA ALA A 107 -12.55 1.79 -0.64
C ALA A 107 -12.62 2.82 -1.79
N VAL A 108 -12.70 2.38 -3.05
CA VAL A 108 -12.91 3.29 -4.19
C VAL A 108 -14.23 4.04 -4.07
N ARG A 109 -15.32 3.33 -3.72
CA ARG A 109 -16.64 3.95 -3.52
C ARG A 109 -16.64 4.93 -2.34
N ALA A 110 -16.01 4.57 -1.23
CA ALA A 110 -15.89 5.44 -0.06
C ALA A 110 -15.10 6.71 -0.40
N ALA A 111 -14.00 6.60 -1.17
CA ALA A 111 -13.22 7.73 -1.63
C ALA A 111 -14.06 8.71 -2.47
N ALA A 112 -14.80 8.20 -3.44
CA ALA A 112 -15.69 9.04 -4.25
C ALA A 112 -16.78 9.70 -3.41
N TRP A 113 -17.33 8.97 -2.45
CA TRP A 113 -18.40 9.47 -1.57
C TRP A 113 -17.98 10.66 -0.71
N ILE A 114 -16.70 10.68 -0.25
CA ILE A 114 -16.17 11.82 0.51
C ILE A 114 -15.49 12.87 -0.37
N GLY A 115 -15.69 12.83 -1.69
CA GLY A 115 -15.25 13.86 -2.62
C GLY A 115 -13.78 13.77 -3.04
N CYS A 116 -13.10 12.63 -2.87
CA CYS A 116 -11.75 12.48 -3.38
C CYS A 116 -11.74 12.63 -4.91
N ARG A 117 -10.84 13.47 -5.39
CA ARG A 117 -10.60 13.64 -6.84
C ARG A 117 -9.66 12.58 -7.41
N ARG A 118 -8.88 11.88 -6.56
CA ARG A 118 -7.88 10.91 -6.99
C ARG A 118 -7.80 9.73 -6.03
N PHE A 119 -7.69 8.54 -6.61
CA PHE A 119 -7.44 7.29 -5.92
C PHE A 119 -6.11 6.70 -6.39
N VAL A 120 -5.15 6.54 -5.48
CA VAL A 120 -3.86 5.92 -5.74
C VAL A 120 -3.84 4.53 -5.15
N PHE A 121 -3.54 3.51 -5.95
CA PHE A 121 -3.44 2.13 -5.51
C PHE A 121 -2.01 1.63 -5.55
N THR A 122 -1.55 0.98 -4.48
CA THR A 122 -0.27 0.29 -4.48
C THR A 122 -0.41 -1.11 -5.09
N GLY A 123 -0.08 -1.21 -6.37
CA GLY A 123 0.06 -2.46 -7.10
C GLY A 123 1.33 -3.22 -6.70
N SER A 124 1.72 -4.21 -7.50
CA SER A 124 2.87 -5.06 -7.22
C SER A 124 3.57 -5.53 -8.50
N GLN A 125 4.88 -5.71 -8.44
CA GLN A 125 5.65 -6.41 -9.47
C GLN A 125 5.08 -7.82 -9.79
N ALA A 126 4.41 -8.46 -8.83
CA ALA A 126 3.79 -9.78 -9.03
C ALA A 126 2.71 -9.80 -10.13
N GLU A 127 2.22 -8.65 -10.55
CA GLU A 127 1.28 -8.49 -11.65
C GLU A 127 1.93 -8.77 -13.01
N TYR A 128 3.23 -8.48 -13.17
CA TYR A 128 3.97 -8.81 -14.39
C TYR A 128 4.24 -10.31 -14.55
N GLY A 129 4.32 -11.05 -13.43
CA GLY A 129 4.70 -12.46 -13.43
C GLY A 129 6.21 -12.64 -13.55
N ILE A 130 6.63 -13.68 -14.30
CA ILE A 130 8.05 -13.98 -14.53
C ILE A 130 8.49 -13.22 -15.79
N CYS A 131 9.43 -12.31 -15.64
CA CYS A 131 10.02 -11.53 -16.71
C CYS A 131 11.53 -11.74 -16.73
N TYR A 132 12.12 -11.91 -17.90
CA TYR A 132 13.56 -12.07 -18.12
C TYR A 132 14.21 -10.79 -18.67
N GLU A 133 13.40 -9.80 -18.99
CA GLU A 133 13.82 -8.51 -19.56
C GLU A 133 13.45 -7.36 -18.62
N THR A 134 13.98 -6.18 -18.89
CA THR A 134 13.62 -4.96 -18.16
C THR A 134 12.14 -4.66 -18.32
N MET A 135 11.44 -4.53 -17.20
CA MET A 135 10.01 -4.21 -17.17
C MET A 135 9.79 -2.69 -17.21
N GLY A 136 8.90 -2.27 -18.10
CA GLY A 136 8.35 -0.91 -18.17
C GLY A 136 6.86 -0.90 -17.88
N GLU A 137 6.25 0.27 -17.97
CA GLU A 137 4.81 0.44 -17.72
C GLU A 137 3.94 -0.34 -18.72
N ASP A 138 4.40 -0.44 -19.96
CA ASP A 138 3.71 -1.14 -21.08
C ASP A 138 4.03 -2.64 -21.13
N THR A 139 4.88 -3.15 -20.24
CA THR A 139 5.19 -4.59 -20.20
C THR A 139 3.90 -5.38 -19.92
N PRO A 140 3.55 -6.38 -20.75
CA PRO A 140 2.35 -7.19 -20.57
C PRO A 140 2.34 -7.89 -19.21
N CYS A 141 1.23 -7.79 -18.49
CA CYS A 141 1.05 -8.47 -17.21
C CYS A 141 0.65 -9.93 -17.44
N ASN A 142 1.39 -10.86 -16.81
CA ASN A 142 1.10 -12.29 -16.83
C ASN A 142 1.32 -12.92 -15.43
N PRO A 143 0.48 -12.55 -14.42
CA PRO A 143 0.67 -12.97 -13.04
C PRO A 143 0.55 -14.48 -12.86
N VAL A 144 1.51 -15.08 -12.17
CA VAL A 144 1.54 -16.52 -11.86
C VAL A 144 0.98 -16.87 -10.49
N SER A 145 0.90 -15.90 -9.57
CA SER A 145 0.34 -16.10 -8.23
C SER A 145 -1.09 -15.59 -8.12
N GLU A 146 -1.90 -16.19 -7.24
CA GLU A 146 -3.26 -15.68 -6.97
C GLU A 146 -3.24 -14.24 -6.45
N TYR A 147 -2.22 -13.87 -5.69
CA TYR A 147 -1.99 -12.50 -5.26
C TYR A 147 -1.79 -11.54 -6.45
N GLY A 148 -0.90 -11.88 -7.39
CA GLY A 148 -0.64 -11.04 -8.57
C GLY A 148 -1.88 -10.93 -9.47
N LYS A 149 -2.60 -12.05 -9.66
CA LYS A 149 -3.86 -12.07 -10.42
C LYS A 149 -4.91 -11.14 -9.79
N ALA A 150 -5.10 -11.23 -8.47
CA ALA A 150 -6.09 -10.42 -7.76
C ALA A 150 -5.71 -8.93 -7.75
N LYS A 151 -4.41 -8.60 -7.61
CA LYS A 151 -3.93 -7.22 -7.72
C LYS A 151 -4.22 -6.62 -9.08
N LEU A 152 -3.91 -7.34 -10.14
CA LEU A 152 -4.18 -6.92 -11.52
C LEU A 152 -5.69 -6.82 -11.80
N GLU A 153 -6.48 -7.78 -11.34
CA GLU A 153 -7.94 -7.76 -11.49
C GLU A 153 -8.56 -6.56 -10.79
N PHE A 154 -8.14 -6.30 -9.53
CA PHE A 154 -8.59 -5.10 -8.82
C PHE A 154 -8.20 -3.82 -9.57
N ALA A 155 -6.95 -3.72 -10.06
CA ALA A 155 -6.50 -2.54 -10.78
C ALA A 155 -7.39 -2.23 -12.00
N ASN A 156 -7.71 -3.26 -12.80
CA ASN A 156 -8.58 -3.14 -13.97
C ASN A 156 -10.03 -2.74 -13.60
N GLN A 157 -10.56 -3.27 -12.50
CA GLN A 157 -11.90 -2.91 -12.02
C GLN A 157 -11.92 -1.51 -11.40
N ALA A 158 -10.89 -1.16 -10.62
CA ALA A 158 -10.76 0.15 -9.97
C ALA A 158 -10.64 1.29 -11.00
N GLU A 159 -9.86 1.10 -12.06
CA GLU A 159 -9.75 2.09 -13.14
C GLU A 159 -11.11 2.38 -13.78
N LYS A 160 -11.85 1.32 -14.12
CA LYS A 160 -13.20 1.47 -14.70
C LYS A 160 -14.16 2.16 -13.74
N LEU A 161 -14.13 1.77 -12.46
CA LEU A 161 -14.98 2.34 -11.41
C LEU A 161 -14.63 3.80 -11.14
N CYS A 162 -13.36 4.16 -11.04
CA CYS A 162 -12.92 5.55 -10.86
C CYS A 162 -13.37 6.43 -12.04
N ARG A 163 -13.25 5.94 -13.26
CA ARG A 163 -13.74 6.64 -14.46
C ARG A 163 -15.25 6.91 -14.40
N GLN A 164 -16.03 5.90 -13.96
CA GLN A 164 -17.50 6.07 -13.78
C GLN A 164 -17.85 7.07 -12.69
N LEU A 165 -17.00 7.19 -11.66
CA LEU A 165 -17.17 8.10 -10.52
C LEU A 165 -16.49 9.47 -10.73
N SER A 166 -15.96 9.73 -11.93
CA SER A 166 -15.24 10.97 -12.28
C SER A 166 -14.07 11.26 -11.35
N MET A 167 -13.33 10.21 -10.97
CA MET A 167 -12.17 10.25 -10.09
C MET A 167 -10.91 9.77 -10.85
N ASP A 168 -9.80 10.49 -10.72
CA ASP A 168 -8.52 10.08 -11.27
C ASP A 168 -8.05 8.78 -10.61
N TYR A 169 -7.48 7.87 -11.39
CA TYR A 169 -6.91 6.62 -10.90
C TYR A 169 -5.42 6.53 -11.21
N VAL A 170 -4.62 6.22 -10.20
CA VAL A 170 -3.18 5.98 -10.36
C VAL A 170 -2.84 4.60 -9.83
N HIS A 171 -2.24 3.78 -10.69
CA HIS A 171 -1.78 2.43 -10.35
C HIS A 171 -0.26 2.43 -10.15
N ALA A 172 0.19 2.48 -8.89
CA ALA A 172 1.60 2.47 -8.53
C ALA A 172 2.09 1.03 -8.27
N ARG A 173 2.66 0.37 -9.27
CA ARG A 173 3.26 -0.97 -9.13
C ARG A 173 4.58 -0.88 -8.38
N LEU A 174 4.56 -1.27 -7.10
CA LEU A 174 5.74 -1.29 -6.27
C LEU A 174 6.52 -2.58 -6.46
N PHE A 175 7.83 -2.45 -6.57
CA PHE A 175 8.78 -3.56 -6.60
C PHE A 175 9.20 -3.91 -5.17
N SER A 176 10.44 -4.36 -4.95
CA SER A 176 10.89 -4.76 -3.62
C SER A 176 11.25 -3.56 -2.75
N VAL A 177 10.26 -3.09 -2.01
CA VAL A 177 10.49 -2.02 -1.02
C VAL A 177 11.15 -2.62 0.22
N TYR A 178 12.18 -1.93 0.75
CA TYR A 178 12.89 -2.32 1.96
C TYR A 178 13.14 -1.13 2.88
N GLY A 179 13.40 -1.39 4.15
CA GLY A 179 13.79 -0.36 5.13
C GLY A 179 13.15 -0.57 6.50
N PRO A 180 13.24 0.44 7.40
CA PRO A 180 12.67 0.37 8.74
C PRO A 180 11.17 0.09 8.72
N GLY A 181 10.73 -0.91 9.51
CA GLY A 181 9.32 -1.34 9.58
C GLY A 181 8.94 -2.45 8.59
N ASP A 182 9.88 -2.89 7.74
CA ASP A 182 9.69 -4.05 6.86
C ASP A 182 9.59 -5.37 7.68
N HIS A 183 9.13 -6.42 7.03
CA HIS A 183 8.99 -7.72 7.65
C HIS A 183 10.36 -8.37 7.94
N PRO A 184 10.55 -8.98 9.12
CA PRO A 184 11.83 -9.56 9.52
C PRO A 184 12.30 -10.74 8.65
N TRP A 185 11.39 -11.31 7.86
CA TRP A 185 11.69 -12.45 6.96
C TRP A 185 11.99 -12.04 5.51
N THR A 186 12.01 -10.74 5.18
CA THR A 186 12.44 -10.29 3.86
C THR A 186 13.96 -10.45 3.70
N LEU A 187 14.42 -10.58 2.47
CA LEU A 187 15.85 -10.84 2.19
C LEU A 187 16.74 -9.81 2.88
N ILE A 188 16.49 -8.53 2.66
CA ILE A 188 17.32 -7.44 3.21
C ILE A 188 17.31 -7.47 4.74
N GLN A 189 16.13 -7.61 5.37
CA GLN A 189 16.03 -7.66 6.83
C GLN A 189 16.70 -8.90 7.43
N SER A 190 16.57 -10.04 6.77
CA SER A 190 17.23 -11.27 7.19
C SER A 190 18.76 -11.15 7.12
N CYS A 191 19.29 -10.63 6.00
CA CYS A 191 20.73 -10.39 5.86
C CYS A 191 21.25 -9.43 6.94
N LEU A 192 20.58 -8.28 7.12
CA LEU A 192 21.00 -7.28 8.12
C LEU A 192 21.02 -7.84 9.53
N ARG A 193 19.99 -8.60 9.92
CA ARG A 193 19.93 -9.23 11.24
C ARG A 193 21.05 -10.26 11.42
N THR A 194 21.21 -11.17 10.46
CA THR A 194 22.25 -12.21 10.53
C THR A 194 23.65 -11.60 10.68
N TRP A 195 23.96 -10.54 9.91
CA TRP A 195 25.26 -9.88 10.00
C TRP A 195 25.44 -9.08 11.29
N GLN A 196 24.39 -8.46 11.81
CA GLN A 196 24.43 -7.79 13.13
C GLN A 196 24.69 -8.77 14.27
N GLU A 197 24.24 -10.01 14.14
CA GLU A 197 24.48 -11.11 15.08
C GLU A 197 25.84 -11.80 14.86
N GLY A 198 26.65 -11.33 13.90
CA GLY A 198 27.97 -11.92 13.56
C GLY A 198 27.87 -13.24 12.81
N GLY A 199 26.70 -13.56 12.25
CA GLY A 199 26.47 -14.79 11.48
C GLY A 199 26.77 -14.62 9.99
N GLU A 200 26.70 -15.75 9.28
CA GLU A 200 26.85 -15.83 7.82
C GLU A 200 25.50 -16.10 7.17
N MET A 201 25.26 -15.48 6.01
CA MET A 201 24.05 -15.67 5.21
C MET A 201 24.38 -16.43 3.95
N GLU A 202 23.82 -17.63 3.79
CA GLU A 202 23.90 -18.36 2.54
C GLU A 202 22.97 -17.72 1.50
N LEU A 203 23.55 -17.28 0.40
CA LEU A 203 22.84 -16.75 -0.75
C LEU A 203 23.07 -17.68 -1.94
N GLY A 204 22.11 -17.77 -2.84
CA GLY A 204 22.30 -18.46 -4.11
C GLY A 204 23.27 -17.69 -5.02
N GLU A 205 23.30 -18.01 -6.31
CA GLU A 205 24.20 -17.40 -7.29
C GLU A 205 23.98 -15.88 -7.48
N CYS A 206 22.90 -15.32 -6.93
CA CYS A 206 22.53 -13.91 -7.04
C CYS A 206 22.51 -13.40 -8.50
N SER A 207 22.17 -14.28 -9.43
CA SER A 207 22.14 -13.99 -10.87
C SER A 207 20.90 -13.18 -11.30
N GLN A 208 19.92 -12.98 -10.40
CA GLN A 208 18.68 -12.25 -10.70
C GLN A 208 18.94 -10.74 -10.76
N TRP A 209 18.45 -10.12 -11.81
CA TRP A 209 18.29 -8.66 -11.84
C TRP A 209 17.11 -8.28 -10.97
N TRP A 210 17.35 -7.46 -9.91
CA TRP A 210 16.33 -7.13 -8.93
C TRP A 210 16.33 -5.66 -8.59
N ASN A 211 15.16 -5.04 -8.56
CA ASN A 211 14.99 -3.65 -8.20
C ASN A 211 14.59 -3.52 -6.72
N PHE A 212 15.47 -2.95 -5.92
CA PHE A 212 15.19 -2.60 -4.53
C PHE A 212 14.92 -1.10 -4.41
N LEU A 213 13.80 -0.75 -3.77
CA LEU A 213 13.39 0.63 -3.52
C LEU A 213 13.37 0.91 -2.01
N TYR A 214 14.11 1.93 -1.58
CA TYR A 214 14.12 2.30 -0.17
C TYR A 214 12.77 2.91 0.24
N ILE A 215 12.28 2.56 1.44
CA ILE A 215 10.93 2.92 1.91
C ILE A 215 10.67 4.44 1.91
N LYS A 216 11.67 5.27 2.24
CA LYS A 216 11.51 6.72 2.20
C LYS A 216 11.30 7.25 0.79
N ASP A 217 11.95 6.65 -0.20
CA ASP A 217 11.80 7.07 -1.60
C ASP A 217 10.48 6.56 -2.19
N ALA A 218 10.06 5.33 -1.80
CA ALA A 218 8.71 4.85 -2.10
C ALA A 218 7.63 5.80 -1.54
N ALA A 219 7.76 6.22 -0.28
CA ALA A 219 6.82 7.16 0.36
C ALA A 219 6.79 8.53 -0.33
N LYS A 220 7.95 9.07 -0.70
CA LYS A 220 8.04 10.34 -1.47
C LYS A 220 7.37 10.20 -2.85
N GLY A 221 7.64 9.09 -3.56
CA GLY A 221 7.00 8.80 -4.85
C GLY A 221 5.48 8.74 -4.74
N LEU A 222 4.96 8.01 -3.74
CA LEU A 222 3.51 7.92 -3.48
C LEU A 222 2.91 9.28 -3.12
N ALA A 223 3.61 10.11 -2.33
CA ALA A 223 3.17 11.47 -2.02
C ALA A 223 3.09 12.34 -3.29
N VAL A 224 4.06 12.25 -4.19
CA VAL A 224 4.02 12.96 -5.49
C VAL A 224 2.86 12.48 -6.36
N LEU A 225 2.59 11.17 -6.42
CA LEU A 225 1.45 10.63 -7.16
C LEU A 225 0.10 11.11 -6.60
N LEU A 226 -0.01 11.28 -5.28
CA LEU A 226 -1.19 11.87 -4.65
C LEU A 226 -1.37 13.36 -5.00
N GLU A 227 -0.26 14.11 -5.08
CA GLU A 227 -0.26 15.54 -5.37
C GLU A 227 -0.47 15.85 -6.85
N LYS A 228 0.18 15.11 -7.75
CA LYS A 228 0.38 15.47 -9.17
C LYS A 228 0.04 14.39 -10.18
N GLY A 229 -0.16 13.14 -9.75
CA GLY A 229 -0.44 11.98 -10.61
C GLY A 229 -1.78 12.07 -11.35
#